data_4a93b61644c528bc5166330e7c496eff
#
_entry.id   4a93b61644c528bc5166330e7c496eff
#
_cell.length_a   1.000
_cell.length_b   1.000
_cell.length_c   1.000
_cell.angle_alpha   90.00
_cell.angle_beta   90.00
_cell.angle_gamma   90.00
#
_symmetry.space_group_name_H-M   'P 1'
#
loop_
_entity.id
_entity.type
_entity.pdbx_description
1 polymer ?
#
loop_
_entity_poly.entity_id
_entity_poly.type
_entity_poly.pdbx_seq_one_letter_code
_entity_poly.pdbx_strand_id
1 'polypeptide(L)'
;RTPIGKFKGTLAAVRPDDLAAMTITKLMEKNPRLAPSAIDDVILGCANQAGEDNRNVARMAALLAGLPWSVPGETVNRLCASGMSAAIHAHRAIMAGDGDLFISGGVENMSRGPYVMSKPSSAYGTDSKMYDSSFGWRFVNPKMKALYGTHAMGETAENLVEKYGISREDQDAFAAWSQQKAAHADERESEEHTSELQ
;
A
#
# COMPACT_ATOMS: atom_id res chain seq x y z
N ARG A 1 10.55 4.53 -7.82
CA ARG A 1 9.09 4.54 -7.52
C ARG A 1 8.28 5.16 -8.64
N THR A 2 6.97 4.96 -8.66
CA THR A 2 6.05 5.72 -9.51
C THR A 2 5.86 7.14 -8.98
N PRO A 3 5.36 8.08 -9.79
CA PRO A 3 4.75 9.30 -9.28
C PRO A 3 3.68 8.98 -8.23
N ILE A 4 3.48 9.88 -7.26
CA ILE A 4 2.38 9.74 -6.31
C ILE A 4 1.08 10.10 -7.03
N GLY A 5 0.24 9.09 -7.25
CA GLY A 5 -1.06 9.26 -7.91
C GLY A 5 -2.11 9.84 -6.97
N LYS A 6 -2.78 10.87 -7.41
CA LYS A 6 -3.99 11.38 -6.77
C LYS A 6 -5.13 10.37 -6.89
N PHE A 7 -5.96 10.22 -5.86
CA PHE A 7 -7.17 9.40 -5.94
C PHE A 7 -8.03 9.82 -7.15
N LYS A 8 -8.42 8.84 -7.98
CA LYS A 8 -9.07 9.05 -9.28
C LYS A 8 -8.27 9.92 -10.27
N GLY A 9 -6.96 10.03 -10.07
CA GLY A 9 -6.05 10.77 -10.94
C GLY A 9 -5.48 9.92 -12.09
N THR A 10 -4.34 10.36 -12.65
CA THR A 10 -3.73 9.78 -13.86
C THR A 10 -3.39 8.30 -13.73
N LEU A 11 -2.99 7.83 -12.55
CA LEU A 11 -2.67 6.42 -12.31
C LEU A 11 -3.89 5.56 -11.95
N ALA A 12 -5.08 6.14 -11.84
CA ALA A 12 -6.29 5.40 -11.43
C ALA A 12 -6.67 4.27 -12.38
N ALA A 13 -6.33 4.37 -13.67
CA ALA A 13 -6.60 3.34 -14.66
C ALA A 13 -5.60 2.19 -14.67
N VAL A 14 -4.45 2.34 -13.99
CA VAL A 14 -3.39 1.32 -13.98
C VAL A 14 -3.63 0.33 -12.86
N ARG A 15 -3.55 -0.95 -13.17
CA ARG A 15 -3.71 -2.03 -12.18
C ARG A 15 -2.60 -1.98 -11.12
N PRO A 16 -2.88 -2.33 -9.84
CA PRO A 16 -1.84 -2.32 -8.80
C PRO A 16 -0.72 -3.32 -9.05
N ASP A 17 -1.02 -4.50 -9.59
CA ASP A 17 -0.02 -5.50 -9.96
C ASP A 17 0.90 -5.00 -11.09
N ASP A 18 0.37 -4.29 -12.10
CA ASP A 18 1.16 -3.66 -13.16
C ASP A 18 2.01 -2.51 -12.62
N LEU A 19 1.48 -1.64 -11.74
CA LEU A 19 2.25 -0.57 -11.11
C LEU A 19 3.47 -1.12 -10.35
N ALA A 20 3.28 -2.18 -9.58
CA ALA A 20 4.36 -2.82 -8.86
C ALA A 20 5.38 -3.46 -9.82
N ALA A 21 4.90 -4.17 -10.85
CA ALA A 21 5.76 -4.80 -11.85
C ALA A 21 6.61 -3.77 -12.60
N MET A 22 6.03 -2.63 -13.02
CA MET A 22 6.77 -1.55 -13.68
C MET A 22 7.95 -1.05 -12.83
N THR A 23 7.76 -0.89 -11.52
CA THR A 23 8.83 -0.43 -10.63
C THR A 23 9.93 -1.48 -10.47
N ILE A 24 9.58 -2.76 -10.40
CA ILE A 24 10.55 -3.86 -10.38
C ILE A 24 11.33 -3.91 -11.69
N THR A 25 10.64 -3.84 -12.84
CA THR A 25 11.28 -3.82 -14.16
C THR A 25 12.29 -2.68 -14.25
N LYS A 26 11.89 -1.45 -13.87
CA LYS A 26 12.79 -0.29 -13.88
C LYS A 26 13.97 -0.44 -12.90
N LEU A 27 13.76 -1.07 -11.76
CA LEU A 27 14.83 -1.37 -10.82
C LEU A 27 15.86 -2.33 -11.46
N MET A 28 15.40 -3.37 -12.15
CA MET A 28 16.29 -4.32 -12.84
C MET A 28 17.04 -3.67 -14.01
N GLU A 29 16.37 -2.83 -14.81
CA GLU A 29 17.00 -2.06 -15.89
C GLU A 29 18.13 -1.14 -15.38
N LYS A 30 17.95 -0.51 -14.22
CA LYS A 30 18.97 0.32 -13.57
C LYS A 30 20.14 -0.49 -13.00
N ASN A 31 19.96 -1.79 -12.80
CA ASN A 31 20.97 -2.67 -12.23
C ASN A 31 21.32 -3.85 -13.18
N PRO A 32 21.80 -3.58 -14.40
CA PRO A 32 21.96 -4.61 -15.44
C PRO A 32 23.02 -5.68 -15.10
N ARG A 33 23.85 -5.44 -14.09
CA ARG A 33 24.83 -6.43 -13.61
C ARG A 33 24.24 -7.42 -12.62
N LEU A 34 23.02 -7.17 -12.14
CA LEU A 34 22.34 -8.04 -11.19
C LEU A 34 21.61 -9.15 -11.96
N ALA A 35 21.97 -10.40 -11.69
CA ALA A 35 21.24 -11.54 -12.25
C ALA A 35 19.86 -11.62 -11.58
N PRO A 36 18.76 -11.63 -12.33
CA PRO A 36 17.42 -11.73 -11.74
C PRO A 36 17.23 -12.99 -10.86
N SER A 37 17.95 -14.07 -11.16
CA SER A 37 17.93 -15.31 -10.39
C SER A 37 18.69 -15.23 -9.04
N ALA A 38 19.42 -14.16 -8.80
CA ALA A 38 20.09 -13.93 -7.53
C ALA A 38 19.17 -13.28 -6.47
N ILE A 39 17.95 -12.91 -6.87
CA ILE A 39 16.96 -12.36 -5.94
C ILE A 39 16.35 -13.51 -5.15
N ASP A 40 16.50 -13.47 -3.83
CA ASP A 40 16.00 -14.50 -2.93
C ASP A 40 14.49 -14.37 -2.70
N ASP A 41 13.96 -13.14 -2.60
CA ASP A 41 12.52 -12.91 -2.46
C ASP A 41 12.12 -11.48 -2.86
N VAL A 42 10.84 -11.31 -3.19
CA VAL A 42 10.17 -10.02 -3.41
C VAL A 42 9.13 -9.80 -2.33
N ILE A 43 9.37 -8.87 -1.42
CA ILE A 43 8.48 -8.60 -0.28
C ILE A 43 7.81 -7.24 -0.49
N LEU A 44 6.49 -7.24 -0.75
CA LEU A 44 5.75 -6.00 -0.95
C LEU A 44 4.66 -5.81 0.12
N GLY A 45 4.54 -4.57 0.59
CA GLY A 45 3.44 -4.14 1.43
C GLY A 45 2.20 -3.83 0.59
N CYS A 46 1.04 -4.36 0.99
CA CYS A 46 -0.25 -4.02 0.41
C CYS A 46 -1.35 -4.22 1.44
N ALA A 47 -2.17 -3.20 1.68
CA ALA A 47 -3.23 -3.26 2.69
C ALA A 47 -4.53 -3.83 2.13
N ASN A 48 -4.92 -3.45 0.91
CA ASN A 48 -6.12 -3.96 0.25
C ASN A 48 -5.75 -5.03 -0.77
N GLN A 49 -6.01 -6.29 -0.43
CA GLN A 49 -5.62 -7.45 -1.22
C GLN A 49 -6.83 -8.20 -1.82
N ALA A 50 -7.97 -7.53 -1.90
CA ALA A 50 -9.23 -8.14 -2.32
C ALA A 50 -9.52 -8.03 -3.82
N GLY A 51 -8.75 -7.23 -4.56
CA GLY A 51 -8.98 -6.92 -5.96
C GLY A 51 -7.89 -7.43 -6.89
N GLU A 52 -7.42 -6.56 -7.76
CA GLU A 52 -6.40 -6.84 -8.80
C GLU A 52 -4.99 -7.08 -8.22
N ASP A 53 -4.76 -6.74 -6.96
CA ASP A 53 -3.64 -7.13 -6.12
C ASP A 53 -3.62 -8.64 -5.77
N ASN A 54 -4.76 -9.30 -5.95
CA ASN A 54 -4.93 -10.75 -6.00
C ASN A 54 -4.27 -11.52 -4.83
N ARG A 55 -4.43 -11.03 -3.62
CA ARG A 55 -3.97 -11.61 -2.34
C ARG A 55 -2.45 -11.69 -2.15
N ASN A 56 -1.67 -11.76 -3.23
CA ASN A 56 -0.21 -11.73 -3.17
C ASN A 56 0.35 -10.94 -4.35
N VAL A 57 0.23 -9.62 -4.26
CA VAL A 57 0.68 -8.71 -5.31
C VAL A 57 2.19 -8.79 -5.56
N ALA A 58 2.98 -9.12 -4.54
CA ALA A 58 4.42 -9.30 -4.68
C ALA A 58 4.75 -10.39 -5.69
N ARG A 59 4.08 -11.55 -5.57
CA ARG A 59 4.26 -12.66 -6.52
C ARG A 59 3.78 -12.31 -7.92
N MET A 60 2.63 -11.65 -8.04
CA MET A 60 2.11 -11.21 -9.33
C MET A 60 3.06 -10.24 -10.01
N ALA A 61 3.52 -9.22 -9.28
CA ALA A 61 4.45 -8.22 -9.77
C ALA A 61 5.81 -8.82 -10.18
N ALA A 62 6.37 -9.73 -9.40
CA ALA A 62 7.60 -10.43 -9.73
C ALA A 62 7.52 -11.15 -11.08
N LEU A 63 6.44 -11.89 -11.31
CA LEU A 63 6.20 -12.61 -12.56
C LEU A 63 5.96 -11.65 -13.74
N LEU A 64 5.15 -10.64 -13.57
CA LEU A 64 4.86 -9.62 -14.58
C LEU A 64 6.10 -8.80 -14.94
N ALA A 65 7.00 -8.59 -14.00
CA ALA A 65 8.29 -7.92 -14.23
C ALA A 65 9.32 -8.81 -14.95
N GLY A 66 8.99 -10.07 -15.23
CA GLY A 66 9.87 -11.01 -15.91
C GLY A 66 10.94 -11.64 -15.03
N LEU A 67 10.81 -11.58 -13.71
CA LEU A 67 11.70 -12.33 -12.81
C LEU A 67 11.50 -13.84 -13.00
N PRO A 68 12.53 -14.67 -12.81
CA PRO A 68 12.41 -16.11 -12.87
C PRO A 68 11.29 -16.65 -11.98
N TRP A 69 10.58 -17.65 -12.41
CA TRP A 69 9.49 -18.27 -11.63
C TRP A 69 9.97 -18.85 -10.29
N SER A 70 11.28 -19.12 -10.17
CA SER A 70 11.92 -19.58 -8.93
C SER A 70 12.02 -18.49 -7.86
N VAL A 71 11.96 -17.21 -8.24
CA VAL A 71 11.96 -16.09 -7.27
C VAL A 71 10.61 -16.03 -6.60
N PRO A 72 10.52 -16.23 -5.28
CA PRO A 72 9.26 -16.18 -4.54
C PRO A 72 8.71 -14.75 -4.43
N GLY A 73 7.56 -14.60 -3.78
CA GLY A 73 7.00 -13.30 -3.47
C GLY A 73 6.09 -13.37 -2.25
N GLU A 74 6.30 -12.48 -1.30
CA GLU A 74 5.49 -12.33 -0.09
C GLU A 74 4.80 -10.98 -0.06
N THR A 75 3.52 -10.95 0.30
CA THR A 75 2.80 -9.70 0.56
C THR A 75 2.50 -9.56 2.03
N VAL A 76 2.98 -8.47 2.63
CA VAL A 76 2.79 -8.16 4.05
C VAL A 76 1.76 -7.05 4.24
N ASN A 77 0.97 -7.16 5.29
CA ASN A 77 -0.04 -6.16 5.64
C ASN A 77 0.13 -5.67 7.08
N ARG A 78 0.43 -4.40 7.20
CA ARG A 78 0.40 -3.62 8.45
C ARG A 78 -0.27 -2.28 8.18
N LEU A 79 -1.35 -2.29 7.39
CA LEU A 79 -2.06 -1.09 6.94
C LEU A 79 -1.07 -0.06 6.33
N CYS A 80 -1.13 1.20 6.75
CA CYS A 80 -0.26 2.27 6.22
C CYS A 80 1.24 2.01 6.42
N ALA A 81 1.64 1.12 7.34
CA ALA A 81 3.03 0.76 7.58
C ALA A 81 3.50 -0.50 6.81
N SER A 82 2.69 -1.00 5.86
CA SER A 82 2.99 -2.26 5.15
C SER A 82 4.30 -2.20 4.37
N GLY A 83 4.58 -1.09 3.66
CA GLY A 83 5.83 -0.93 2.94
C GLY A 83 7.07 -0.92 3.86
N MET A 84 6.98 -0.24 5.00
CA MET A 84 8.03 -0.29 6.03
C MET A 84 8.19 -1.71 6.59
N SER A 85 7.08 -2.43 6.82
CA SER A 85 7.14 -3.83 7.27
C SER A 85 7.83 -4.73 6.26
N ALA A 86 7.64 -4.52 4.96
CA ALA A 86 8.34 -5.25 3.91
C ALA A 86 9.86 -5.07 4.02
N ALA A 87 10.33 -3.82 4.19
CA ALA A 87 11.75 -3.53 4.39
C ALA A 87 12.30 -4.16 5.68
N ILE A 88 11.53 -4.15 6.77
CA ILE A 88 11.91 -4.79 8.04
C ILE A 88 12.00 -6.31 7.87
N HIS A 89 11.09 -6.94 7.12
CA HIS A 89 11.14 -8.38 6.84
C HIS A 89 12.39 -8.74 6.05
N ALA A 90 12.67 -8.03 4.95
CA ALA A 90 13.89 -8.23 4.17
C ALA A 90 15.16 -8.08 5.02
N HIS A 91 15.23 -7.01 5.84
CA HIS A 91 16.37 -6.82 6.75
C HIS A 91 16.53 -8.00 7.74
N ARG A 92 15.44 -8.47 8.33
CA ARG A 92 15.47 -9.60 9.27
C ARG A 92 15.86 -10.90 8.61
N ALA A 93 15.42 -11.15 7.38
CA ALA A 93 15.79 -12.31 6.60
C ALA A 93 17.31 -12.33 6.32
N ILE A 94 17.88 -11.19 5.91
CA ILE A 94 19.34 -11.04 5.73
C ILE A 94 20.07 -11.31 7.05
N MET A 95 19.62 -10.72 8.15
CA MET A 95 20.27 -10.93 9.46
C MET A 95 20.15 -12.37 9.98
N ALA A 96 19.10 -13.09 9.58
CA ALA A 96 18.92 -14.50 9.91
C ALA A 96 19.70 -15.46 8.99
N GLY A 97 20.21 -14.98 7.86
CA GLY A 97 20.89 -15.80 6.87
C GLY A 97 19.93 -16.54 5.93
N ASP A 98 18.67 -16.08 5.81
CA ASP A 98 17.67 -16.67 4.94
C ASP A 98 17.86 -16.26 3.45
N GLY A 99 18.77 -15.33 3.18
CA GLY A 99 19.14 -14.85 1.86
C GLY A 99 19.97 -13.58 1.94
N ASP A 100 20.51 -13.15 0.79
CA ASP A 100 21.44 -12.02 0.68
C ASP A 100 20.83 -10.84 -0.10
N LEU A 101 19.82 -11.09 -0.94
CA LEU A 101 19.28 -10.10 -1.87
C LEU A 101 17.76 -10.14 -1.97
N PHE A 102 17.13 -9.07 -1.52
CA PHE A 102 15.68 -8.93 -1.50
C PHE A 102 15.23 -7.67 -2.24
N ILE A 103 14.10 -7.75 -2.93
CA ILE A 103 13.37 -6.55 -3.37
C ILE A 103 12.28 -6.28 -2.34
N SER A 104 12.29 -5.09 -1.73
CA SER A 104 11.26 -4.68 -0.78
C SER A 104 10.63 -3.35 -1.17
N GLY A 105 9.33 -3.23 -0.93
CA GLY A 105 8.57 -2.03 -1.26
C GLY A 105 7.10 -2.15 -0.91
N GLY A 106 6.24 -1.57 -1.73
CA GLY A 106 4.80 -1.70 -1.56
C GLY A 106 4.03 -1.05 -2.70
N VAL A 107 2.76 -1.38 -2.80
CA VAL A 107 1.84 -0.82 -3.77
C VAL A 107 0.45 -0.70 -3.18
N GLU A 108 -0.23 0.40 -3.51
CA GLU A 108 -1.66 0.57 -3.20
C GLU A 108 -2.31 1.43 -4.27
N ASN A 109 -3.32 0.92 -4.95
CA ASN A 109 -4.15 1.73 -5.83
C ASN A 109 -5.58 1.81 -5.28
N MET A 110 -5.83 2.79 -4.44
CA MET A 110 -7.11 2.98 -3.77
C MET A 110 -8.26 3.33 -4.73
N SER A 111 -7.95 3.85 -5.93
CA SER A 111 -8.96 4.12 -6.96
C SER A 111 -9.56 2.85 -7.55
N ARG A 112 -8.86 1.73 -7.45
CA ARG A 112 -9.26 0.42 -8.00
C ARG A 112 -9.66 -0.60 -6.92
N GLY A 113 -9.85 -0.16 -5.69
CA GLY A 113 -10.41 -1.02 -4.65
C GLY A 113 -11.76 -1.60 -5.12
N PRO A 114 -11.98 -2.92 -5.08
CA PRO A 114 -13.21 -3.54 -5.55
C PRO A 114 -14.38 -3.26 -4.61
N TYR A 115 -15.58 -3.37 -5.13
CA TYR A 115 -16.75 -3.61 -4.28
C TYR A 115 -16.69 -5.02 -3.72
N VAL A 116 -16.97 -5.17 -2.43
CA VAL A 116 -17.03 -6.46 -1.75
C VAL A 116 -18.41 -6.64 -1.12
N MET A 117 -18.95 -7.84 -1.21
CA MET A 117 -20.30 -8.14 -0.74
C MET A 117 -20.26 -9.24 0.31
N SER A 118 -21.02 -9.06 1.40
CA SER A 118 -21.18 -10.12 2.39
C SER A 118 -22.01 -11.27 1.82
N LYS A 119 -21.76 -12.48 2.30
CA LYS A 119 -22.74 -13.56 2.12
C LYS A 119 -23.96 -13.30 3.00
N PRO A 120 -25.15 -13.73 2.60
CA PRO A 120 -26.33 -13.65 3.45
C PRO A 120 -26.13 -14.53 4.71
N SER A 121 -26.80 -14.17 5.81
CA SER A 121 -26.71 -14.90 7.08
C SER A 121 -27.38 -16.29 7.05
N SER A 122 -28.29 -16.52 6.07
CA SER A 122 -28.99 -17.78 5.89
C SER A 122 -29.14 -18.10 4.41
N ALA A 123 -29.46 -19.37 4.10
CA ALA A 123 -29.82 -19.77 2.74
C ALA A 123 -30.99 -18.92 2.24
N TYR A 124 -30.86 -18.37 1.02
CA TYR A 124 -31.83 -17.46 0.39
C TYR A 124 -32.08 -16.14 1.18
N GLY A 125 -31.17 -15.78 2.11
CA GLY A 125 -31.23 -14.53 2.85
C GLY A 125 -31.11 -13.30 1.94
N THR A 126 -31.72 -12.19 2.34
CA THR A 126 -31.72 -10.91 1.60
C THR A 126 -30.89 -9.82 2.31
N ASP A 127 -30.12 -10.20 3.32
CA ASP A 127 -29.37 -9.32 4.20
C ASP A 127 -27.90 -9.06 3.77
N SER A 128 -27.56 -9.43 2.54
CA SER A 128 -26.25 -9.13 1.96
C SER A 128 -26.01 -7.63 1.86
N LYS A 129 -24.81 -7.21 2.20
CA LYS A 129 -24.36 -5.81 2.14
C LYS A 129 -23.18 -5.67 1.23
N MET A 130 -23.18 -4.62 0.42
CA MET A 130 -22.05 -4.26 -0.44
C MET A 130 -21.29 -3.09 0.14
N TYR A 131 -19.95 -3.16 0.06
CA TYR A 131 -19.04 -2.15 0.56
C TYR A 131 -18.04 -1.78 -0.54
N ASP A 132 -17.68 -0.50 -0.64
CA ASP A 132 -16.47 -0.06 -1.33
C ASP A 132 -15.26 -0.38 -0.45
N SER A 133 -14.30 -1.16 -0.98
CA SER A 133 -13.12 -1.54 -0.20
C SER A 133 -12.02 -0.49 -0.21
N SER A 134 -12.19 0.61 -0.95
CA SER A 134 -11.21 1.69 -1.03
C SER A 134 -11.05 2.44 0.30
N PHE A 135 -12.13 2.63 1.04
CA PHE A 135 -12.14 3.44 2.26
C PHE A 135 -12.99 2.81 3.36
N GLY A 136 -12.66 3.15 4.60
CA GLY A 136 -13.47 2.87 5.76
C GLY A 136 -13.50 1.40 6.17
N TRP A 137 -14.31 1.12 7.17
CA TRP A 137 -14.51 -0.20 7.71
C TRP A 137 -15.54 -0.98 6.90
N ARG A 138 -15.27 -2.27 6.72
CA ARG A 138 -16.19 -3.24 6.12
C ARG A 138 -16.23 -4.51 6.96
N PHE A 139 -17.35 -5.22 6.95
CA PHE A 139 -17.54 -6.44 7.75
C PHE A 139 -17.21 -6.26 9.24
N VAL A 140 -17.68 -5.15 9.81
CA VAL A 140 -17.37 -4.74 11.18
C VAL A 140 -17.77 -5.83 12.17
N ASN A 141 -16.83 -6.30 12.97
CA ASN A 141 -17.10 -7.17 14.10
C ASN A 141 -17.77 -6.37 15.23
N PRO A 142 -19.00 -6.75 15.68
CA PRO A 142 -19.70 -6.00 16.73
C PRO A 142 -18.92 -5.88 18.04
N LYS A 143 -18.15 -6.89 18.41
CA LYS A 143 -17.31 -6.86 19.63
C LYS A 143 -16.18 -5.85 19.49
N MET A 144 -15.51 -5.80 18.33
CA MET A 144 -14.48 -4.79 18.05
C MET A 144 -15.06 -3.37 18.11
N LYS A 145 -16.24 -3.16 17.50
CA LYS A 145 -16.93 -1.88 17.56
C LYS A 145 -17.26 -1.47 19.00
N ALA A 146 -17.72 -2.40 19.83
CA ALA A 146 -18.05 -2.12 21.23
C ALA A 146 -16.82 -1.82 22.10
N LEU A 147 -15.68 -2.48 21.85
CA LEU A 147 -14.46 -2.32 22.65
C LEU A 147 -13.62 -1.10 22.25
N TYR A 148 -13.49 -0.84 20.94
CA TYR A 148 -12.50 0.10 20.42
C TYR A 148 -13.09 1.14 19.47
N GLY A 149 -14.37 1.03 19.11
CA GLY A 149 -14.98 1.84 18.06
C GLY A 149 -14.51 1.43 16.66
N THR A 150 -15.12 2.05 15.66
CA THR A 150 -14.78 1.87 14.24
C THR A 150 -14.89 3.20 13.52
N HIS A 151 -14.32 4.24 14.14
CA HIS A 151 -14.30 5.57 13.59
C HIS A 151 -13.49 5.63 12.29
N ALA A 152 -13.92 6.44 11.36
CA ALA A 152 -13.10 6.83 10.22
C ALA A 152 -11.90 7.66 10.70
N MET A 153 -10.84 7.79 9.89
CA MET A 153 -9.64 8.51 10.30
C MET A 153 -9.91 9.99 10.62
N GLY A 154 -10.85 10.63 9.91
CA GLY A 154 -11.28 12.00 10.21
C GLY A 154 -11.94 12.10 11.59
N GLU A 155 -12.86 11.19 11.93
CA GLU A 155 -13.49 11.13 13.24
C GLU A 155 -12.47 10.88 14.36
N THR A 156 -11.47 10.05 14.10
CA THR A 156 -10.36 9.82 15.04
C THR A 156 -9.56 11.10 15.28
N ALA A 157 -9.32 11.90 14.24
CA ALA A 157 -8.65 13.18 14.36
C ALA A 157 -9.48 14.17 15.17
N GLU A 158 -10.80 14.26 14.93
CA GLU A 158 -11.71 15.11 15.71
C GLU A 158 -11.76 14.71 17.19
N ASN A 159 -11.74 13.41 17.49
CA ASN A 159 -11.64 12.95 18.89
C ASN A 159 -10.36 13.44 19.59
N LEU A 160 -9.25 13.58 18.85
CA LEU A 160 -8.01 14.16 19.39
C LEU A 160 -8.13 15.66 19.58
N VAL A 161 -8.78 16.35 18.65
CA VAL A 161 -9.07 17.79 18.76
C VAL A 161 -9.83 18.07 20.05
N GLU A 162 -10.92 17.36 20.30
CA GLU A 162 -11.71 17.49 21.52
C GLU A 162 -10.90 17.14 22.77
N LYS A 163 -10.21 16.01 22.75
CA LYS A 163 -9.45 15.51 23.90
C LYS A 163 -8.32 16.44 24.36
N TYR A 164 -7.64 17.07 23.41
CA TYR A 164 -6.44 17.87 23.66
C TYR A 164 -6.67 19.38 23.49
N GLY A 165 -7.88 19.81 23.13
CA GLY A 165 -8.22 21.20 22.93
C GLY A 165 -7.41 21.87 21.82
N ILE A 166 -7.19 21.16 20.70
CA ILE A 166 -6.39 21.64 19.56
C ILE A 166 -7.19 22.73 18.84
N SER A 167 -6.61 23.92 18.73
CA SER A 167 -7.27 25.03 18.06
C SER A 167 -7.38 24.85 16.55
N ARG A 168 -8.29 25.55 15.91
CA ARG A 168 -8.39 25.53 14.44
C ARG A 168 -7.16 26.13 13.79
N GLU A 169 -6.59 27.15 14.39
CA GLU A 169 -5.36 27.82 13.95
C GLU A 169 -4.18 26.84 13.94
N ASP A 170 -4.03 26.02 14.98
CA ASP A 170 -2.99 25.00 15.04
C ASP A 170 -3.17 23.92 13.98
N GLN A 171 -4.41 23.48 13.72
CA GLN A 171 -4.72 22.51 12.68
C GLN A 171 -4.35 23.05 11.29
N ASP A 172 -4.73 24.29 10.98
CA ASP A 172 -4.43 24.93 9.70
C ASP A 172 -2.92 25.19 9.53
N ALA A 173 -2.24 25.63 10.60
CA ALA A 173 -0.79 25.80 10.60
C ALA A 173 -0.05 24.47 10.35
N PHE A 174 -0.48 23.38 10.98
CA PHE A 174 0.07 22.04 10.77
C PHE A 174 -0.14 21.55 9.33
N ALA A 175 -1.35 21.76 8.78
CA ALA A 175 -1.65 21.39 7.40
C ALA A 175 -0.79 22.18 6.41
N ALA A 176 -0.67 23.49 6.58
CA ALA A 176 0.18 24.35 5.74
C ALA A 176 1.65 23.92 5.80
N TRP A 177 2.16 23.65 7.00
CA TRP A 177 3.53 23.16 7.18
C TRP A 177 3.76 21.79 6.50
N SER A 178 2.79 20.88 6.56
CA SER A 178 2.87 19.58 5.86
C SER A 178 2.99 19.77 4.35
N GLN A 179 2.18 20.66 3.75
CA GLN A 179 2.26 20.96 2.32
C GLN A 179 3.58 21.64 1.92
N GLN A 180 4.07 22.56 2.73
CA GLN A 180 5.37 23.21 2.52
C GLN A 180 6.52 22.20 2.50
N LYS A 181 6.50 21.24 3.43
CA LYS A 181 7.52 20.16 3.45
C LYS A 181 7.47 19.30 2.22
N ALA A 182 6.29 18.96 1.72
CA ALA A 182 6.13 18.17 0.52
C ALA A 182 6.68 18.94 -0.70
N ALA A 183 6.29 20.18 -0.90
CA ALA A 183 6.79 21.04 -1.98
C ALA A 183 8.32 21.16 -1.94
N HIS A 184 8.89 21.40 -0.76
CA HIS A 184 10.34 21.52 -0.60
C HIS A 184 11.10 20.19 -0.86
N ALA A 185 10.48 19.05 -0.58
CA ALA A 185 11.04 17.75 -0.90
C ALA A 185 11.08 17.51 -2.41
N ASP A 186 10.03 17.90 -3.12
CA ASP A 186 9.98 17.82 -4.59
C ASP A 186 11.05 18.71 -5.24
N GLU A 187 11.22 19.96 -4.76
CA GLU A 187 12.25 20.88 -5.24
C GLU A 187 13.67 20.35 -5.06
N ARG A 188 13.92 19.63 -3.98
CA ARG A 188 15.25 19.06 -3.68
C ARG A 188 15.55 17.76 -4.42
N GLU A 189 14.63 17.26 -5.21
CA GLU A 189 14.79 15.95 -5.84
C GLU A 189 15.19 14.85 -4.83
N SER A 190 14.74 14.98 -3.58
CA SER A 190 15.12 14.09 -2.49
C SER A 190 14.61 12.66 -2.66
N GLU A 191 13.83 12.43 -3.71
CA GLU A 191 13.36 11.13 -4.12
C GLU A 191 13.53 11.00 -5.64
N GLU A 192 14.10 9.87 -6.06
CA GLU A 192 14.36 9.59 -7.47
C GLU A 192 13.11 9.79 -8.32
N HIS A 193 13.34 10.52 -9.38
CA HIS A 193 12.41 11.14 -10.27
C HIS A 193 11.24 10.33 -10.75
N THR A 194 10.13 10.94 -10.59
CA THR A 194 8.87 10.66 -11.26
C THR A 194 8.92 10.85 -12.77
N SER A 195 9.92 11.56 -13.30
CA SER A 195 10.00 11.93 -14.71
C SER A 195 10.33 10.78 -15.68
N GLU A 196 10.81 9.65 -15.20
CA GLU A 196 11.15 8.52 -16.07
C GLU A 196 9.96 7.59 -16.40
N LEU A 197 8.79 7.88 -15.88
CA LEU A 197 7.56 7.13 -16.13
C LEU A 197 6.46 7.94 -16.82
N GLN A 198 6.80 9.12 -17.35
CA GLN A 198 5.91 9.91 -18.18
C GLN A 198 5.97 9.49 -19.65
#